data_f98a93385973e9f7e3fc59796572ea15
#
_entry.id   f98a93385973e9f7e3fc59796572ea15
#
_cell.length_a   1.000
_cell.length_b   1.000
_cell.length_c   1.000
_cell.angle_alpha   90.00
_cell.angle_beta   90.00
_cell.angle_gamma   90.00
#
_symmetry.space_group_name_H-M   'P 1'
#
loop_
_entity.id
_entity.type
_entity.pdbx_description
1 polymer ?
#
loop_
_entity_poly.entity_id
_entity_poly.type
_entity_poly.pdbx_seq_one_letter_code
_entity_poly.pdbx_strand_id
1 'polypeptide(L)'
;TLEEVHDFAEENRLKLHHWFFSTDLTFYVKGGRISKTAGAIGGVLNICPLLNMDNQGRLIPRYKIRTKRKVIRTIVDKMAEYADHQTDYDGKCYISHSECYEDARAVADLVESRFPYLNGKVEINNVGTTIGSHTGPGTVALFFWGDTRTE
;
A
#
# COMPACT_ATOMS: atom_id res chain seq x y z
N THR A 1 -18.04 -23.21 3.09
CA THR A 1 -19.24 -22.67 3.74
C THR A 1 -19.06 -21.18 4.01
N LEU A 2 -20.14 -20.50 4.40
CA LEU A 2 -20.09 -19.07 4.78
C LEU A 2 -19.26 -18.90 6.07
N GLU A 3 -19.42 -19.82 7.01
CA GLU A 3 -18.67 -19.82 8.27
C GLU A 3 -17.16 -19.95 8.03
N GLU A 4 -16.73 -20.86 7.17
CA GLU A 4 -15.31 -21.04 6.83
C GLU A 4 -14.69 -19.75 6.22
N VAL A 5 -15.45 -19.06 5.35
CA VAL A 5 -14.98 -17.79 4.76
C VAL A 5 -14.92 -16.68 5.80
N HIS A 6 -15.91 -16.58 6.67
CA HIS A 6 -15.93 -15.64 7.78
C HIS A 6 -14.75 -15.85 8.71
N ASP A 7 -14.55 -17.09 9.17
CA ASP A 7 -13.49 -17.44 10.12
C ASP A 7 -12.09 -17.17 9.50
N PHE A 8 -11.91 -17.57 8.23
CA PHE A 8 -10.69 -17.25 7.50
C PHE A 8 -10.42 -15.74 7.44
N ALA A 9 -11.44 -14.92 7.17
CA ALA A 9 -11.28 -13.46 7.08
C ALA A 9 -10.91 -12.86 8.45
N GLU A 10 -11.59 -13.29 9.54
CA GLU A 10 -11.30 -12.81 10.89
C GLU A 10 -9.89 -13.21 11.38
N GLU A 11 -9.48 -14.45 11.15
CA GLU A 11 -8.18 -14.97 11.55
C GLU A 11 -7.01 -14.32 10.79
N ASN A 12 -7.26 -13.90 9.55
CA ASN A 12 -6.19 -13.44 8.66
C ASN A 12 -6.21 -11.92 8.37
N ARG A 13 -7.25 -11.18 8.78
CA ARG A 13 -7.39 -9.74 8.48
C ARG A 13 -6.19 -8.87 8.91
N LEU A 14 -5.46 -9.26 9.94
CA LEU A 14 -4.28 -8.54 10.41
C LEU A 14 -2.97 -9.01 9.74
N LYS A 15 -3.01 -10.08 8.96
CA LYS A 15 -1.87 -10.59 8.21
C LYS A 15 -1.79 -10.02 6.79
N LEU A 16 -2.86 -9.41 6.29
CA LEU A 16 -2.86 -8.72 5.01
C LEU A 16 -2.28 -7.32 5.20
N HIS A 17 -1.10 -7.07 4.66
CA HIS A 17 -0.45 -5.77 4.69
C HIS A 17 -0.97 -4.87 3.58
N HIS A 18 -1.18 -3.59 3.92
CA HIS A 18 -1.61 -2.53 3.03
C HIS A 18 -0.61 -1.38 3.16
N TRP A 19 0.34 -1.30 2.26
CA TRP A 19 1.26 -0.17 2.16
C TRP A 19 0.90 0.68 0.94
N PHE A 20 0.88 1.99 1.08
CA PHE A 20 0.54 2.86 -0.02
C PHE A 20 1.22 4.21 0.10
N PHE A 21 1.47 4.83 -1.04
CA PHE A 21 1.94 6.21 -1.11
C PHE A 21 1.03 7.03 -2.01
N SER A 22 1.08 8.35 -1.82
CA SER A 22 0.44 9.29 -2.71
C SER A 22 1.36 10.47 -2.97
N THR A 23 1.21 11.10 -4.12
CA THR A 23 1.92 12.34 -4.44
C THR A 23 1.19 13.59 -3.92
N ASP A 24 -0.09 13.44 -3.54
CA ASP A 24 -0.93 14.49 -2.97
C ASP A 24 -1.90 13.92 -1.93
N LEU A 25 -1.93 14.51 -0.73
CA LEU A 25 -2.83 14.13 0.35
C LEU A 25 -4.10 14.98 0.43
N THR A 26 -4.32 15.88 -0.51
CA THR A 26 -5.47 16.81 -0.50
C THR A 26 -6.80 16.05 -0.43
N PHE A 27 -6.95 14.98 -1.22
CA PHE A 27 -8.16 14.16 -1.24
C PHE A 27 -8.36 13.39 0.07
N TYR A 28 -7.28 12.86 0.66
CA TYR A 28 -7.33 12.19 1.96
C TYR A 28 -7.83 13.10 3.08
N VAL A 29 -7.38 14.36 3.08
CA VAL A 29 -7.81 15.38 4.06
C VAL A 29 -9.26 15.79 3.83
N LYS A 30 -9.62 16.09 2.58
CA LYS A 30 -11.00 16.47 2.22
C LYS A 30 -11.99 15.34 2.53
N GLY A 31 -11.58 14.10 2.27
CA GLY A 31 -12.37 12.90 2.57
C GLY A 31 -12.39 12.49 4.05
N GLY A 32 -11.67 13.20 4.93
CA GLY A 32 -11.60 12.90 6.37
C GLY A 32 -10.84 11.61 6.73
N ARG A 33 -10.00 11.08 5.84
CA ARG A 33 -9.18 9.88 6.07
C ARG A 33 -7.87 10.18 6.78
N ILE A 34 -7.41 11.41 6.70
CA ILE A 34 -6.22 11.91 7.38
C ILE A 34 -6.54 13.29 7.98
N SER A 35 -6.04 13.58 9.17
CA SER A 35 -6.23 14.88 9.79
C SER A 35 -5.55 15.99 8.99
N LYS A 36 -6.05 17.24 9.10
CA LYS A 36 -5.44 18.42 8.44
C LYS A 36 -3.97 18.59 8.82
N THR A 37 -3.62 18.31 10.07
CA THR A 37 -2.23 18.40 10.57
C THR A 37 -1.32 17.35 9.92
N ALA A 38 -1.81 16.13 9.76
CA ALA A 38 -1.08 15.07 9.06
C ALA A 38 -1.03 15.33 7.54
N GLY A 39 -2.09 15.90 6.96
CA GLY A 39 -2.17 16.25 5.54
C GLY A 39 -1.30 17.44 5.14
N ALA A 40 -0.97 18.35 6.06
CA ALA A 40 -0.05 19.46 5.81
C ALA A 40 1.37 18.99 5.40
N ILE A 41 1.70 17.73 5.67
CA ILE A 41 2.94 17.10 5.24
C ILE A 41 3.00 16.94 3.70
N GLY A 42 1.87 16.64 3.06
CA GLY A 42 1.78 16.46 1.60
C GLY A 42 1.84 17.76 0.80
N GLY A 43 1.66 18.93 1.45
CA GLY A 43 1.77 20.25 0.81
C GLY A 43 3.21 20.73 0.59
N VAL A 44 4.20 19.99 1.09
CA VAL A 44 5.62 20.32 0.86
C VAL A 44 6.09 19.71 -0.45
N LEU A 45 6.60 20.54 -1.34
CA LEU A 45 7.06 20.15 -2.66
C LEU A 45 7.97 18.90 -2.62
N ASN A 46 7.67 17.92 -3.46
CA ASN A 46 8.42 16.65 -3.60
C ASN A 46 8.39 15.70 -2.38
N ILE A 47 7.45 15.84 -1.46
CA ILE A 47 7.24 14.81 -0.42
C ILE A 47 6.15 13.84 -0.89
N CYS A 48 6.50 12.55 -0.91
CA CYS A 48 5.59 11.43 -1.12
C CYS A 48 5.46 10.69 0.22
N PRO A 49 4.39 10.90 0.98
CA PRO A 49 4.18 10.16 2.22
C PRO A 49 3.92 8.68 1.92
N LEU A 50 4.55 7.81 2.69
CA LEU A 50 4.28 6.39 2.71
C LEU A 50 3.43 6.09 3.96
N LEU A 51 2.31 5.43 3.72
CA LEU A 51 1.29 5.14 4.71
C LEU A 51 1.07 3.63 4.80
N ASN A 52 0.49 3.21 5.92
CA ASN A 52 -0.10 1.88 6.05
C ASN A 52 -1.47 1.97 6.75
N MET A 53 -2.06 0.81 7.00
CA MET A 53 -3.28 0.67 7.78
C MET A 53 -2.94 0.10 9.15
N ASP A 54 -3.46 0.70 10.23
CA ASP A 54 -3.33 0.16 11.58
C ASP A 54 -4.35 -0.98 11.84
N ASN A 55 -4.29 -1.57 13.04
CA ASN A 55 -5.16 -2.68 13.45
C ASN A 55 -6.65 -2.30 13.57
N GLN A 56 -6.96 -1.00 13.60
CA GLN A 56 -8.34 -0.47 13.63
C GLN A 56 -8.83 -0.05 12.23
N GLY A 57 -8.05 -0.29 11.17
CA GLY A 57 -8.40 0.07 9.80
C GLY A 57 -8.19 1.54 9.47
N ARG A 58 -7.45 2.30 10.29
CA ARG A 58 -7.15 3.72 10.04
C ARG A 58 -5.92 3.86 9.18
N LEU A 59 -5.92 4.87 8.32
CA LEU A 59 -4.78 5.19 7.45
C LEU A 59 -3.76 6.02 8.23
N ILE A 60 -2.55 5.50 8.39
CA ILE A 60 -1.49 6.11 9.21
C ILE A 60 -0.30 6.52 8.35
N PRO A 61 0.03 7.82 8.27
CA PRO A 61 1.28 8.27 7.67
C PRO A 61 2.48 7.82 8.52
N ARG A 62 3.31 6.92 7.97
CA ARG A 62 4.49 6.38 8.67
C ARG A 62 5.77 7.11 8.30
N TYR A 63 5.94 7.46 7.02
CA TYR A 63 7.20 8.04 6.53
C TYR A 63 6.95 9.22 5.61
N LYS A 64 7.81 10.24 5.73
CA LYS A 64 7.89 11.40 4.83
C LYS A 64 9.06 11.18 3.88
N ILE A 65 8.79 10.72 2.69
CA ILE A 65 9.84 10.37 1.74
C ILE A 65 9.96 11.45 0.68
N ARG A 66 11.18 11.92 0.45
CA ARG A 66 11.46 12.85 -0.65
C ARG A 66 11.63 12.08 -1.94
N THR A 67 10.95 12.51 -2.98
CA THR A 67 10.93 12.00 -4.35
C THR A 67 10.16 10.70 -4.55
N LYS A 68 9.46 10.65 -5.67
CA LYS A 68 8.72 9.49 -6.13
C LYS A 68 9.60 8.24 -6.28
N ARG A 69 10.78 8.39 -6.87
CA ARG A 69 11.73 7.29 -7.05
C ARG A 69 12.12 6.62 -5.73
N LYS A 70 12.28 7.41 -4.66
CA LYS A 70 12.63 6.86 -3.34
C LYS A 70 11.45 6.15 -2.69
N VAL A 71 10.22 6.70 -2.78
CA VAL A 71 9.06 6.04 -2.17
C VAL A 71 8.72 4.72 -2.87
N ILE A 72 8.87 4.63 -4.20
CA ILE A 72 8.72 3.39 -4.97
C ILE A 72 9.67 2.28 -4.47
N ARG A 73 10.92 2.62 -4.15
CA ARG A 73 11.85 1.65 -3.55
C ARG A 73 11.47 1.31 -2.11
N THR A 74 11.13 2.31 -1.31
CA THR A 74 10.82 2.11 0.11
C THR A 74 9.58 1.26 0.32
N ILE A 75 8.54 1.36 -0.53
CA ILE A 75 7.36 0.51 -0.41
C ILE A 75 7.72 -0.97 -0.64
N VAL A 76 8.63 -1.27 -1.57
CA VAL A 76 9.13 -2.63 -1.80
C VAL A 76 10.06 -3.10 -0.66
N ASP A 77 10.84 -2.19 -0.06
CA ASP A 77 11.61 -2.50 1.16
C ASP A 77 10.68 -2.91 2.30
N LYS A 78 9.51 -2.25 2.42
CA LYS A 78 8.51 -2.63 3.43
C LYS A 78 7.89 -4.00 3.17
N MET A 79 7.67 -4.37 1.91
CA MET A 79 7.28 -5.74 1.59
C MET A 79 8.36 -6.74 2.01
N ALA A 80 9.63 -6.49 1.73
CA ALA A 80 10.72 -7.38 2.14
C ALA A 80 10.91 -7.48 3.67
N GLU A 81 10.47 -6.46 4.42
CA GLU A 81 10.52 -6.44 5.88
C GLU A 81 9.39 -7.25 6.52
N TYR A 82 8.18 -7.22 5.94
CA TYR A 82 6.95 -7.70 6.57
C TYR A 82 6.28 -8.88 5.87
N ALA A 83 6.67 -9.23 4.64
CA ALA A 83 6.07 -10.37 3.92
C ALA A 83 6.41 -11.70 4.59
N ASP A 84 5.48 -12.66 4.48
CA ASP A 84 5.74 -14.04 4.89
C ASP A 84 7.02 -14.53 4.22
N HIS A 85 7.91 -15.13 5.01
CA HIS A 85 9.23 -15.59 4.54
C HIS A 85 10.12 -14.47 3.93
N GLN A 86 9.79 -13.19 4.15
CA GLN A 86 10.54 -12.03 3.67
C GLN A 86 10.80 -12.07 2.15
N THR A 87 12.07 -12.11 1.71
CA THR A 87 12.43 -12.17 0.29
C THR A 87 12.10 -13.50 -0.39
N ASP A 88 11.83 -14.54 0.37
CA ASP A 88 11.40 -15.85 -0.13
C ASP A 88 9.87 -15.97 -0.25
N TYR A 89 9.17 -14.83 -0.20
CA TYR A 89 7.72 -14.76 -0.33
C TYR A 89 7.23 -15.46 -1.60
N ASP A 90 6.33 -16.42 -1.43
CA ASP A 90 5.75 -17.27 -2.48
C ASP A 90 4.24 -17.03 -2.68
N GLY A 91 3.70 -16.04 -2.02
CA GLY A 91 2.29 -15.65 -2.15
C GLY A 91 2.02 -14.77 -3.37
N LYS A 92 0.74 -14.43 -3.56
CA LYS A 92 0.31 -13.44 -4.54
C LYS A 92 0.54 -12.03 -4.06
N CYS A 93 0.84 -11.13 -4.97
CA CYS A 93 1.00 -9.71 -4.72
C CYS A 93 0.08 -8.89 -5.62
N TYR A 94 -0.58 -7.91 -5.05
CA TYR A 94 -1.53 -7.05 -5.75
C TYR A 94 -1.14 -5.59 -5.62
N ILE A 95 -1.41 -4.83 -6.67
CA ILE A 95 -1.30 -3.37 -6.67
C ILE A 95 -2.61 -2.77 -7.13
N SER A 96 -3.06 -1.72 -6.43
CA SER A 96 -4.11 -0.84 -6.92
C SER A 96 -3.56 0.57 -7.09
N HIS A 97 -3.97 1.26 -8.16
CA HIS A 97 -3.52 2.62 -8.43
C HIS A 97 -4.66 3.55 -8.84
N SER A 98 -4.44 4.86 -8.68
CA SER A 98 -5.36 5.91 -9.10
C SER A 98 -4.65 6.81 -10.11
N GLU A 99 -4.96 6.65 -11.42
CA GLU A 99 -4.42 7.45 -12.54
C GLU A 99 -2.87 7.54 -12.57
N CYS A 100 -2.16 6.48 -12.18
CA CYS A 100 -0.69 6.47 -12.17
C CYS A 100 -0.12 5.07 -12.47
N TYR A 101 -0.55 4.48 -13.58
CA TYR A 101 -0.15 3.11 -13.98
C TYR A 101 1.37 2.93 -14.05
N GLU A 102 2.11 3.91 -14.59
CA GLU A 102 3.58 3.83 -14.72
C GLU A 102 4.27 3.72 -13.35
N ASP A 103 3.76 4.42 -12.33
CA ASP A 103 4.26 4.30 -10.97
C ASP A 103 3.95 2.93 -10.37
N ALA A 104 2.73 2.42 -10.61
CA ALA A 104 2.32 1.08 -10.19
C ALA A 104 3.17 0.00 -10.87
N ARG A 105 3.44 0.13 -12.17
CA ARG A 105 4.30 -0.79 -12.91
C ARG A 105 5.74 -0.76 -12.40
N ALA A 106 6.27 0.42 -12.09
CA ALA A 106 7.62 0.55 -11.51
C ALA A 106 7.73 -0.15 -10.13
N VAL A 107 6.69 -0.10 -9.30
CA VAL A 107 6.64 -0.87 -8.05
C VAL A 107 6.61 -2.36 -8.34
N ALA A 108 5.75 -2.79 -9.26
CA ALA A 108 5.61 -4.20 -9.62
C ALA A 108 6.90 -4.80 -10.22
N ASP A 109 7.60 -4.05 -11.07
CA ASP A 109 8.89 -4.49 -11.64
C ASP A 109 9.95 -4.73 -10.54
N LEU A 110 9.99 -3.84 -9.53
CA LEU A 110 10.87 -4.02 -8.39
C LEU A 110 10.47 -5.22 -7.51
N VAL A 111 9.17 -5.43 -7.28
CA VAL A 111 8.67 -6.60 -6.55
C VAL A 111 9.06 -7.87 -7.31
N GLU A 112 8.72 -7.97 -8.59
CA GLU A 112 9.00 -9.15 -9.42
C GLU A 112 10.49 -9.46 -9.53
N SER A 113 11.36 -8.44 -9.48
CA SER A 113 12.81 -8.66 -9.50
C SER A 113 13.39 -9.08 -8.14
N ARG A 114 12.75 -8.68 -7.04
CA ARG A 114 13.25 -8.91 -5.68
C ARG A 114 12.74 -10.20 -5.03
N PHE A 115 11.57 -10.68 -5.47
CA PHE A 115 10.90 -11.85 -4.90
C PHE A 115 10.83 -12.98 -5.93
N PRO A 116 11.87 -13.82 -6.01
CA PRO A 116 12.01 -14.81 -7.08
C PRO A 116 10.97 -15.94 -7.01
N TYR A 117 10.35 -16.15 -5.86
CA TYR A 117 9.34 -17.20 -5.64
C TYR A 117 7.91 -16.68 -5.72
N LEU A 118 7.72 -15.39 -6.05
CA LEU A 118 6.39 -14.77 -6.15
C LEU A 118 5.44 -15.64 -7.00
N ASN A 119 4.22 -15.87 -6.51
CA ASN A 119 3.21 -16.68 -7.20
C ASN A 119 2.62 -15.93 -8.40
N GLY A 120 3.29 -16.01 -9.52
CA GLY A 120 2.95 -15.32 -10.78
C GLY A 120 3.42 -13.87 -10.81
N LYS A 121 2.86 -13.11 -11.73
CA LYS A 121 3.14 -11.67 -11.86
C LYS A 121 2.32 -10.87 -10.85
N VAL A 122 2.82 -9.67 -10.50
CA VAL A 122 2.04 -8.71 -9.72
C VAL A 122 0.78 -8.30 -10.48
N GLU A 123 -0.38 -8.45 -9.86
CA GLU A 123 -1.66 -8.05 -10.44
C GLU A 123 -1.91 -6.57 -10.19
N ILE A 124 -2.01 -5.78 -11.28
CA ILE A 124 -2.22 -4.33 -11.22
C ILE A 124 -3.64 -3.99 -11.63
N ASN A 125 -4.36 -3.30 -10.76
CA ASN A 125 -5.74 -2.87 -10.98
C ASN A 125 -5.94 -1.38 -10.69
N ASN A 126 -6.97 -0.77 -11.28
CA ASN A 126 -7.42 0.54 -10.85
C ASN A 126 -8.15 0.45 -9.51
N VAL A 127 -8.02 1.48 -8.68
CA VAL A 127 -8.88 1.61 -7.50
C VAL A 127 -10.34 1.83 -7.91
N GLY A 128 -11.28 1.33 -7.11
CA GLY A 128 -12.69 1.61 -7.31
C GLY A 128 -13.00 3.10 -7.08
N THR A 129 -14.11 3.57 -7.65
CA THR A 129 -14.49 5.00 -7.64
C THR A 129 -14.61 5.58 -6.23
N THR A 130 -15.14 4.81 -5.27
CA THR A 130 -15.24 5.23 -3.86
C THR A 130 -13.86 5.49 -3.25
N ILE A 131 -12.93 4.55 -3.40
CA ILE A 131 -11.56 4.73 -2.91
C ILE A 131 -10.86 5.87 -3.65
N GLY A 132 -11.00 5.92 -4.98
CA GLY A 132 -10.39 6.97 -5.81
C GLY A 132 -10.83 8.39 -5.42
N SER A 133 -12.11 8.59 -5.05
CA SER A 133 -12.62 9.89 -4.59
C SER A 133 -12.00 10.34 -3.25
N HIS A 134 -11.52 9.41 -2.43
CA HIS A 134 -10.88 9.71 -1.15
C HIS A 134 -9.35 9.77 -1.23
N THR A 135 -8.74 9.09 -2.19
CA THR A 135 -7.28 9.04 -2.33
C THR A 135 -6.74 9.98 -3.39
N GLY A 136 -7.56 10.28 -4.40
CA GLY A 136 -7.17 11.12 -5.53
C GLY A 136 -6.17 10.45 -6.47
N PRO A 137 -5.81 11.12 -7.58
CA PRO A 137 -4.82 10.62 -8.51
C PRO A 137 -3.42 10.57 -7.88
N GLY A 138 -2.55 9.69 -8.40
CA GLY A 138 -1.17 9.54 -7.93
C GLY A 138 -1.00 8.65 -6.70
N THR A 139 -2.01 7.86 -6.33
CA THR A 139 -1.92 6.86 -5.26
C THR A 139 -1.57 5.49 -5.82
N VAL A 140 -0.59 4.83 -5.22
CA VAL A 140 -0.25 3.42 -5.46
C VAL A 140 -0.29 2.67 -4.14
N ALA A 141 -1.04 1.57 -4.10
CA ALA A 141 -1.18 0.70 -2.94
C ALA A 141 -0.70 -0.72 -3.28
N LEU A 142 0.13 -1.28 -2.41
CA LEU A 142 0.74 -2.61 -2.49
C LEU A 142 0.13 -3.50 -1.40
N PHE A 143 -0.31 -4.70 -1.78
CA PHE A 143 -0.93 -5.67 -0.89
C PHE A 143 -0.20 -7.01 -0.96
N PHE A 144 0.10 -7.57 0.21
CA PHE A 144 0.79 -8.86 0.36
C PHE A 144 0.47 -9.47 1.72
N TRP A 145 0.62 -10.78 1.83
CA TRP A 145 0.52 -11.50 3.10
C TRP A 145 1.82 -11.41 3.88
N GLY A 146 1.73 -11.32 5.19
CA GLY A 146 2.90 -11.21 6.03
C GLY A 146 2.58 -11.43 7.51
N ASP A 147 3.53 -11.07 8.36
CA ASP A 147 3.40 -11.15 9.80
C ASP A 147 2.17 -10.40 10.32
N THR A 148 1.60 -10.85 11.44
CA THR A 148 0.49 -10.14 12.07
C THR A 148 0.88 -8.69 12.38
N ARG A 149 0.14 -7.74 11.86
CA ARG A 149 0.35 -6.31 12.13
C ARG A 149 0.13 -6.03 13.61
N THR A 150 1.08 -5.37 14.25
CA THR A 150 1.04 -5.06 15.68
C THR A 150 0.54 -3.65 15.99
N GLU A 151 0.52 -2.75 14.99
CA GLU A 151 0.07 -1.36 15.13
C GLU A 151 -0.63 -0.84 13.87
#